data_432dec28d899133dda4606214f0a6dae
#
_entry.id   432dec28d899133dda4606214f0a6dae
#
_cell.length_a   1.000
_cell.length_b   1.000
_cell.length_c   1.000
_cell.angle_alpha   90.00
_cell.angle_beta   90.00
_cell.angle_gamma   90.00
#
_symmetry.space_group_name_H-M   'P 1'
#
loop_
_entity.id
_entity.type
_entity.pdbx_description
1 polymer ?
#
loop_
_entity_poly.entity_id
_entity_poly.type
_entity_poly.pdbx_seq_one_letter_code
_entity_poly.pdbx_strand_id
1 'polypeptide(L)'
;MVNDSCFLSGLVKVKTKFNNHDQTSWRPKSVYHYIQWKNSSPDFLVDISGFVDVKLKAIRAYKSQFFDSNNNEPETLISKKNFLNDVINRSADLGRLIGVDNAEGFTTNRVIGINYLNDIK
;
A
#
# COMPACT_ATOMS: atom_id res chain seq x y z
N MET A 1 -14.63 -2.99 -4.38
CA MET A 1 -15.20 -2.09 -3.34
C MET A 1 -14.53 -0.72 -3.31
N VAL A 2 -13.22 -0.55 -2.98
CA VAL A 2 -12.58 0.79 -2.96
C VAL A 2 -12.63 1.48 -4.33
N ASN A 3 -12.27 0.80 -5.42
CA ASN A 3 -12.32 1.35 -6.78
C ASN A 3 -13.72 1.81 -7.18
N ASP A 4 -14.75 1.03 -6.83
CA ASP A 4 -16.14 1.37 -7.14
C ASP A 4 -16.57 2.60 -6.36
N SER A 5 -16.18 2.70 -5.08
CA SER A 5 -16.42 3.88 -4.25
C SER A 5 -15.74 5.12 -4.82
N CYS A 6 -14.49 5.00 -5.28
CA CYS A 6 -13.76 6.08 -5.95
C CYS A 6 -14.43 6.51 -7.27
N PHE A 7 -15.01 5.57 -8.01
CA PHE A 7 -15.77 5.87 -9.21
C PHE A 7 -17.09 6.58 -8.87
N LEU A 8 -17.87 6.02 -7.93
CA LEU A 8 -19.17 6.53 -7.53
C LEU A 8 -19.08 7.94 -6.91
N SER A 9 -18.02 8.22 -6.12
CA SER A 9 -17.81 9.52 -5.49
C SER A 9 -17.71 10.68 -6.49
N GLY A 10 -17.32 10.39 -7.75
CA GLY A 10 -17.24 11.38 -8.81
C GLY A 10 -18.54 11.59 -9.61
N LEU A 11 -19.60 10.84 -9.31
CA LEU A 11 -20.87 10.95 -10.04
C LEU A 11 -21.77 12.03 -9.43
N VAL A 12 -22.05 13.08 -10.18
CA VAL A 12 -22.87 14.23 -9.72
C VAL A 12 -24.28 13.83 -9.31
N LYS A 13 -24.81 12.75 -9.90
CA LYS A 13 -26.16 12.24 -9.58
C LYS A 13 -26.23 11.42 -8.30
N VAL A 14 -25.10 10.92 -7.81
CA VAL A 14 -25.02 10.20 -6.54
C VAL A 14 -24.93 11.23 -5.41
N LYS A 15 -26.03 11.38 -4.67
CA LYS A 15 -26.10 12.31 -3.54
C LYS A 15 -25.70 11.60 -2.27
N THR A 16 -24.73 12.16 -1.56
CA THR A 16 -24.25 11.67 -0.27
C THR A 16 -24.26 12.80 0.76
N LYS A 17 -24.39 12.41 2.05
CA LYS A 17 -24.34 13.34 3.17
C LYS A 17 -23.31 12.89 4.18
N PHE A 18 -22.64 13.86 4.79
CA PHE A 18 -21.77 13.65 5.94
C PHE A 18 -22.17 14.65 7.04
N ASN A 19 -22.48 14.15 8.24
CA ASN A 19 -23.00 14.96 9.35
C ASN A 19 -24.18 15.86 8.93
N ASN A 20 -25.14 15.31 8.18
CA ASN A 20 -26.31 16.00 7.60
C ASN A 20 -26.01 17.11 6.59
N HIS A 21 -24.78 17.32 6.19
CA HIS A 21 -24.40 18.25 5.13
C HIS A 21 -24.27 17.50 3.78
N ASP A 22 -24.80 18.08 2.72
CA ASP A 22 -24.68 17.54 1.38
C ASP A 22 -23.21 17.61 0.94
N GLN A 23 -22.71 16.50 0.39
CA GLN A 23 -21.36 16.40 -0.17
C GLN A 23 -21.37 16.74 -1.66
N THR A 24 -20.36 17.49 -2.09
CA THR A 24 -20.09 17.69 -3.51
C THR A 24 -19.38 16.48 -4.10
N SER A 25 -19.70 16.14 -5.38
CA SER A 25 -19.00 15.07 -6.06
C SER A 25 -17.51 15.36 -6.19
N TRP A 26 -16.67 14.37 -5.88
CA TRP A 26 -15.22 14.45 -5.99
C TRP A 26 -14.65 13.10 -6.38
N ARG A 27 -13.74 13.06 -7.35
CA ARG A 27 -13.08 11.82 -7.78
C ARG A 27 -11.59 11.91 -7.56
N PRO A 28 -10.96 10.88 -6.96
CA PRO A 28 -9.51 10.78 -6.91
C PRO A 28 -8.90 10.85 -8.32
N LYS A 29 -7.81 11.58 -8.47
CA LYS A 29 -7.08 11.65 -9.75
C LYS A 29 -6.45 10.31 -10.09
N SER A 30 -5.94 9.59 -9.08
CA SER A 30 -5.29 8.30 -9.21
C SER A 30 -5.64 7.40 -8.04
N VAL A 31 -5.75 6.09 -8.29
CA VAL A 31 -5.96 5.06 -7.27
C VAL A 31 -4.89 4.00 -7.49
N TYR A 32 -4.10 3.78 -6.47
CA TYR A 32 -3.05 2.78 -6.46
C TYR A 32 -3.31 1.76 -5.37
N HIS A 33 -3.00 0.49 -5.65
CA HIS A 33 -3.09 -0.59 -4.69
C HIS A 33 -1.70 -1.12 -4.42
N TYR A 34 -1.26 -1.06 -3.18
CA TYR A 34 0.02 -1.65 -2.82
C TYR A 34 -0.09 -3.16 -2.66
N ILE A 35 0.97 -3.85 -3.00
CA ILE A 35 1.06 -5.30 -2.94
C ILE A 35 1.54 -5.67 -1.54
N GLN A 36 0.62 -6.19 -0.70
CA GLN A 36 0.96 -6.59 0.66
C GLN A 36 1.61 -7.96 0.74
N TRP A 37 0.81 -9.00 0.61
CA TRP A 37 1.22 -10.38 0.88
C TRP A 37 1.20 -11.27 -0.36
N LYS A 38 0.23 -11.07 -1.21
CA LYS A 38 0.07 -11.86 -2.42
C LYS A 38 1.20 -11.56 -3.40
N ASN A 39 1.83 -12.62 -3.94
CA ASN A 39 2.77 -12.47 -5.05
C ASN A 39 2.00 -12.08 -6.30
N SER A 40 2.13 -10.83 -6.70
CA SER A 40 1.63 -10.30 -7.96
C SER A 40 2.70 -9.38 -8.55
N SER A 41 2.76 -9.35 -9.87
CA SER A 41 3.66 -8.42 -10.57
C SER A 41 3.18 -6.99 -10.32
N PRO A 42 4.06 -6.08 -9.89
CA PRO A 42 3.75 -4.68 -9.78
C PRO A 42 3.66 -4.02 -11.15
N ASP A 43 2.80 -3.00 -11.28
CA ASP A 43 2.79 -2.11 -12.44
C ASP A 43 3.89 -1.04 -12.34
N PHE A 44 4.28 -0.70 -11.10
CA PHE A 44 5.41 0.18 -10.82
C PHE A 44 5.94 -0.05 -9.39
N LEU A 45 7.16 0.42 -9.17
CA LEU A 45 7.87 0.34 -7.91
C LEU A 45 8.19 1.74 -7.39
N VAL A 46 8.14 1.90 -6.07
CA VAL A 46 8.52 3.15 -5.39
C VAL A 46 9.72 2.86 -4.49
N ASP A 47 10.79 3.63 -4.67
CA ASP A 47 11.97 3.56 -3.83
C ASP A 47 11.66 3.99 -2.39
N ILE A 48 11.89 3.09 -1.43
CA ILE A 48 11.69 3.32 0.00
C ILE A 48 12.97 3.11 0.82
N SER A 49 14.14 3.13 0.19
CA SER A 49 15.42 2.78 0.84
C SER A 49 15.67 3.55 2.13
N GLY A 50 15.36 4.85 2.17
CA GLY A 50 15.49 5.69 3.37
C GLY A 50 14.34 5.58 4.39
N PHE A 51 13.31 4.77 4.13
CA PHE A 51 12.06 4.74 4.92
C PHE A 51 11.72 3.39 5.54
N VAL A 52 12.59 2.39 5.41
CA VAL A 52 12.36 1.04 5.97
C VAL A 52 12.12 1.07 7.47
N ASP A 53 12.89 1.84 8.22
CA ASP A 53 12.70 1.97 9.68
C ASP A 53 11.36 2.60 10.04
N VAL A 54 10.91 3.59 9.27
CA VAL A 54 9.59 4.24 9.46
C VAL A 54 8.49 3.22 9.21
N LYS A 55 8.61 2.43 8.13
CA LYS A 55 7.68 1.34 7.80
C LYS A 55 7.60 0.32 8.93
N LEU A 56 8.73 -0.15 9.44
CA LEU A 56 8.78 -1.11 10.54
C LEU A 56 8.18 -0.55 11.83
N LYS A 57 8.42 0.74 12.14
CA LYS A 57 7.79 1.41 13.29
C LYS A 57 6.27 1.49 13.13
N ALA A 58 5.78 1.82 11.94
CA ALA A 58 4.34 1.84 11.64
C ALA A 58 3.70 0.46 11.82
N ILE A 59 4.34 -0.60 11.31
CA ILE A 59 3.89 -1.98 11.49
C ILE A 59 3.83 -2.34 12.99
N ARG A 60 4.88 -2.07 13.75
CA ARG A 60 4.96 -2.38 15.19
C ARG A 60 3.94 -1.60 16.03
N ALA A 61 3.37 -0.51 15.53
CA ALA A 61 2.31 0.24 16.22
C ALA A 61 1.02 -0.59 16.38
N TYR A 62 0.78 -1.58 15.52
CA TYR A 62 -0.36 -2.51 15.60
C TYR A 62 -0.05 -3.69 16.53
N LYS A 63 0.15 -3.42 17.82
CA LYS A 63 0.59 -4.40 18.82
C LYS A 63 -0.28 -5.64 18.92
N SER A 64 -1.60 -5.51 18.69
CA SER A 64 -2.55 -6.63 18.76
C SER A 64 -2.48 -7.59 17.57
N GLN A 65 -1.77 -7.24 16.50
CA GLN A 65 -1.73 -8.05 15.27
C GLN A 65 -0.40 -8.73 15.03
N PHE A 66 0.66 -8.25 15.69
CA PHE A 66 2.03 -8.76 15.49
C PHE A 66 2.50 -9.59 16.69
N PHE A 67 3.58 -10.35 16.47
CA PHE A 67 4.14 -11.23 17.48
C PHE A 67 4.35 -10.51 18.81
N ASP A 68 3.66 -11.00 19.84
CA ASP A 68 3.90 -10.70 21.25
C ASP A 68 4.09 -12.02 21.98
N SER A 69 5.27 -12.21 22.59
CA SER A 69 5.61 -13.42 23.35
C SER A 69 4.68 -13.68 24.54
N ASN A 70 3.91 -12.67 24.95
CA ASN A 70 2.98 -12.74 26.09
C ASN A 70 1.51 -12.95 25.66
N ASN A 71 1.25 -13.07 24.36
CA ASN A 71 -0.10 -13.24 23.84
C ASN A 71 -0.44 -14.74 23.70
N ASN A 72 -1.56 -15.16 24.29
CA ASN A 72 -2.09 -16.52 24.19
C ASN A 72 -3.04 -16.74 23.00
N GLU A 73 -3.16 -15.75 22.08
CA GLU A 73 -4.00 -15.89 20.91
C GLU A 73 -3.39 -16.83 19.85
N PRO A 74 -4.21 -17.48 19.01
CA PRO A 74 -3.71 -18.36 17.96
C PRO A 74 -2.73 -17.65 17.03
N GLU A 75 -1.60 -18.30 16.74
CA GLU A 75 -0.59 -17.75 15.82
C GLU A 75 -1.18 -17.57 14.42
N THR A 76 -1.07 -16.37 13.88
CA THR A 76 -1.44 -16.02 12.51
C THR A 76 -0.20 -15.81 11.65
N LEU A 77 -0.38 -15.72 10.33
CA LEU A 77 0.75 -15.48 9.41
C LEU A 77 1.51 -14.18 9.72
N ILE A 78 0.79 -13.15 10.20
CA ILE A 78 1.38 -11.84 10.53
C ILE A 78 1.91 -11.77 11.96
N SER A 79 1.49 -12.65 12.86
CA SER A 79 2.01 -12.73 14.22
C SER A 79 3.25 -13.62 14.35
N LYS A 80 3.74 -14.21 13.26
CA LYS A 80 4.97 -15.01 13.26
C LYS A 80 6.20 -14.17 13.58
N LYS A 81 7.12 -14.73 14.36
CA LYS A 81 8.38 -14.08 14.75
C LYS A 81 9.19 -13.53 13.55
N ASN A 82 9.14 -14.22 12.41
CA ASN A 82 9.91 -13.84 11.22
C ASN A 82 9.19 -12.87 10.29
N PHE A 83 7.92 -12.51 10.55
CA PHE A 83 7.13 -11.67 9.65
C PHE A 83 7.81 -10.35 9.27
N LEU A 84 8.43 -9.66 10.23
CA LEU A 84 9.13 -8.39 9.94
C LEU A 84 10.34 -8.60 9.03
N ASN A 85 11.06 -9.71 9.18
CA ASN A 85 12.17 -10.06 8.28
C ASN A 85 11.65 -10.34 6.86
N ASP A 86 10.49 -11.00 6.74
CA ASP A 86 9.88 -11.27 5.44
C ASP A 86 9.45 -9.98 4.74
N VAL A 87 8.96 -8.98 5.49
CA VAL A 87 8.64 -7.64 4.98
C VAL A 87 9.89 -6.94 4.44
N ILE A 88 11.02 -7.01 5.17
CA ILE A 88 12.30 -6.41 4.74
C ILE A 88 12.81 -7.13 3.50
N ASN A 89 12.89 -8.46 3.52
CA ASN A 89 13.38 -9.26 2.41
C ASN A 89 12.61 -9.01 1.12
N ARG A 90 11.28 -8.91 1.23
CA ARG A 90 10.43 -8.58 0.09
C ARG A 90 10.71 -7.19 -0.46
N SER A 91 10.88 -6.19 0.40
CA SER A 91 11.20 -4.83 -0.06
C SER A 91 12.58 -4.75 -0.73
N ALA A 92 13.56 -5.51 -0.23
CA ALA A 92 14.87 -5.61 -0.85
C ALA A 92 14.82 -6.33 -2.22
N ASP A 93 14.03 -7.41 -2.34
CA ASP A 93 13.87 -8.09 -3.63
C ASP A 93 13.21 -7.19 -4.69
N LEU A 94 12.21 -6.41 -4.31
CA LEU A 94 11.59 -5.41 -5.19
C LEU A 94 12.58 -4.27 -5.51
N GLY A 95 13.38 -3.82 -4.54
CA GLY A 95 14.42 -2.80 -4.73
C GLY A 95 15.45 -3.21 -5.77
N ARG A 96 15.88 -4.46 -5.75
CA ARG A 96 16.81 -5.04 -6.72
C ARG A 96 16.35 -4.86 -8.17
N LEU A 97 15.03 -4.89 -8.43
CA LEU A 97 14.49 -4.77 -9.78
C LEU A 97 14.69 -3.39 -10.40
N ILE A 98 14.83 -2.36 -9.57
CA ILE A 98 15.05 -0.96 -10.00
C ILE A 98 16.40 -0.38 -9.54
N GLY A 99 17.30 -1.25 -9.02
CA GLY A 99 18.66 -0.84 -8.62
C GLY A 99 18.73 0.00 -7.36
N VAL A 100 17.81 -0.20 -6.39
CA VAL A 100 17.79 0.48 -5.08
C VAL A 100 17.79 -0.56 -3.96
N ASP A 101 18.07 -0.14 -2.72
CA ASP A 101 18.14 -1.08 -1.59
C ASP A 101 16.77 -1.66 -1.24
N ASN A 102 15.72 -0.85 -1.28
CA ASN A 102 14.35 -1.28 -0.93
C ASN A 102 13.31 -0.56 -1.77
N ALA A 103 12.26 -1.28 -2.20
CA ALA A 103 11.12 -0.71 -2.90
C ALA A 103 9.79 -1.30 -2.44
N GLU A 104 8.72 -0.59 -2.71
CA GLU A 104 7.34 -1.09 -2.61
C GLU A 104 6.69 -1.19 -3.98
N GLY A 105 5.92 -2.28 -4.18
CA GLY A 105 5.20 -2.55 -5.41
C GLY A 105 3.75 -2.08 -5.36
N PHE A 106 3.31 -1.47 -6.44
CA PHE A 106 1.95 -0.99 -6.61
C PHE A 106 1.33 -1.51 -7.90
N THR A 107 0.00 -1.70 -7.87
CA THR A 107 -0.80 -1.95 -9.06
C THR A 107 -1.77 -0.81 -9.31
N THR A 108 -2.16 -0.61 -10.56
CA THR A 108 -3.11 0.42 -10.96
C THR A 108 -4.00 -0.07 -12.10
N ASN A 109 -5.26 0.41 -12.13
CA ASN A 109 -6.19 0.11 -13.22
C ASN A 109 -6.04 1.06 -14.43
N ARG A 110 -5.17 2.07 -14.33
CA ARG A 110 -4.94 3.05 -15.38
C ARG A 110 -3.48 3.01 -15.81
N VAL A 111 -3.24 3.19 -17.09
CA VAL A 111 -1.88 3.39 -17.61
C VAL A 111 -1.25 4.60 -16.91
N ILE A 112 -0.03 4.43 -16.43
CA ILE A 112 0.73 5.51 -15.81
C ILE A 112 1.23 6.43 -16.90
N GLY A 113 0.82 7.71 -16.83
CA GLY A 113 1.37 8.76 -17.68
C GLY A 113 2.56 9.42 -16.99
N ILE A 114 3.64 9.60 -17.74
CA ILE A 114 4.84 10.35 -17.34
C ILE A 114 5.02 11.55 -18.24
N ASN A 115 5.59 12.63 -17.72
CA ASN A 115 5.87 13.82 -18.53
C ASN A 115 7.20 13.70 -19.29
N TYR A 116 8.18 13.05 -18.69
CA TYR A 116 9.51 12.90 -19.28
C TYR A 116 10.01 11.46 -19.11
N LEU A 117 10.73 10.94 -20.11
CA LEU A 117 11.33 9.60 -20.04
C LEU A 117 12.36 9.47 -18.90
N ASN A 118 12.99 10.56 -18.52
CA ASN A 118 13.96 10.59 -17.41
C ASN A 118 13.29 10.46 -16.01
N ASP A 119 11.95 10.50 -15.93
CA ASP A 119 11.22 10.23 -14.69
C ASP A 119 11.20 8.72 -14.36
N ILE A 120 11.63 7.88 -15.32
CA ILE A 120 11.75 6.43 -15.14
C ILE A 120 13.17 6.12 -14.64
N LYS A 121 13.25 5.37 -13.54
CA LYS A 121 14.52 4.81 -13.06
C LYS A 121 14.86 3.50 -13.76
#